data_8dcea6e8d63cf44a8bf872d66fe6a648
#
_entry.id   8dcea6e8d63cf44a8bf872d66fe6a648
#
_cell.length_a   1.000
_cell.length_b   1.000
_cell.length_c   1.000
_cell.angle_alpha   90.00
_cell.angle_beta   90.00
_cell.angle_gamma   90.00
#
_symmetry.space_group_name_H-M   'P 1'
#
loop_
_entity.id
_entity.type
_entity.pdbx_description
1 polymer ?
#
loop_
_entity_poly.entity_id
_entity_poly.type
_entity_poly.pdbx_seq_one_letter_code
_entity_poly.pdbx_strand_id
1 'polypeptide(L)'
;ASDVYKRQAMGMPLITEQNATEVAANGCARSTVQETYDFILADLNKAIELLTATTKERDDKRYVSLDVAYGIRARVYLAMHNYAEALKDAEAALAKTTATPYSRADVSKPSFINIEDNSWMWGILITEQDRVSTTGICNFPSHMGSLNYGYASVGGWRRISPKLYSEIPASDVRKGWFLNGEGVSANLPAAAQTYITGKKAPAYTQVKYGVLNDQWGTDNNATDIILMRVEEMYLIKAEAQAMSGNVSGGVSTLNSFVTAYRDPSYQCTATTPEAVQEAVWQQRRLEFWGEGMAYFDIMRLNKGVNRLGCGFPTTAVFNITAGDPVQIYSIPNKEVQYNPLLENNPLVSAPTPIPDVE
;
A
#
# COMPACT_ATOMS: atom_id res chain seq x y z
N ALA A 1 -1.60 -4.92 23.15
CA ALA A 1 -1.94 -4.43 21.80
C ALA A 1 -1.54 -2.96 21.56
N SER A 2 -1.42 -2.16 22.62
CA SER A 2 -1.11 -0.72 22.50
C SER A 2 0.34 -0.38 22.18
N ASP A 3 1.22 -1.36 22.01
CA ASP A 3 2.66 -1.11 22.05
C ASP A 3 3.36 -1.06 20.68
N VAL A 4 2.65 -1.31 19.58
CA VAL A 4 3.30 -1.37 18.27
C VAL A 4 3.69 0.02 17.77
N TYR A 5 2.82 1.01 17.89
CA TYR A 5 3.19 2.40 17.57
C TYR A 5 4.03 3.05 18.69
N LYS A 6 4.04 2.47 19.90
CA LYS A 6 4.90 2.91 21.02
C LYS A 6 6.36 2.44 20.89
N ARG A 7 6.70 1.61 19.90
CA ARG A 7 8.07 1.11 19.70
C ARG A 7 9.06 2.20 19.29
N GLN A 8 8.58 3.19 18.58
CA GLN A 8 9.32 4.44 18.50
C GLN A 8 8.93 5.24 19.74
N ALA A 9 9.89 5.42 20.66
CA ALA A 9 9.69 6.28 21.81
C ALA A 9 9.36 7.73 21.41
N MET A 10 9.75 8.13 20.19
CA MET A 10 9.63 9.49 19.66
C MET A 10 8.91 9.49 18.31
N GLY A 11 8.07 10.50 18.13
CA GLY A 11 7.41 10.83 16.86
C GLY A 11 8.31 11.66 15.94
N MET A 12 7.70 12.64 15.26
CA MET A 12 8.38 13.54 14.32
C MET A 12 8.57 14.93 14.95
N PRO A 13 9.54 15.74 14.48
CA PRO A 13 9.53 17.17 14.76
C PRO A 13 8.24 17.81 14.23
N LEU A 14 7.52 18.53 15.06
CA LEU A 14 6.30 19.22 14.64
C LEU A 14 6.64 20.66 14.23
N ILE A 15 6.64 20.89 12.92
CA ILE A 15 6.96 22.19 12.32
C ILE A 15 5.68 22.77 11.74
N THR A 16 5.36 23.98 12.17
CA THR A 16 4.19 24.73 11.74
C THR A 16 4.62 26.10 11.18
N GLU A 17 3.71 26.82 10.54
CA GLU A 17 3.98 28.19 10.08
C GLU A 17 4.37 29.13 11.23
N GLN A 18 3.85 28.87 12.45
CA GLN A 18 4.12 29.70 13.63
C GLN A 18 5.54 29.52 14.16
N ASN A 19 6.09 28.31 14.09
CA ASN A 19 7.42 27.99 14.64
C ASN A 19 8.53 27.82 13.59
N ALA A 20 8.20 27.87 12.30
CA ALA A 20 9.15 27.57 11.21
C ALA A 20 10.42 28.43 11.27
N THR A 21 10.32 29.72 11.59
CA THR A 21 11.47 30.62 11.69
C THR A 21 12.39 30.25 12.86
N GLU A 22 11.82 29.92 14.01
CA GLU A 22 12.56 29.49 15.20
C GLU A 22 13.24 28.14 14.94
N VAL A 23 12.50 27.19 14.35
CA VAL A 23 13.02 25.88 14.01
C VAL A 23 14.18 25.98 13.01
N ALA A 24 14.09 26.86 12.01
CA ALA A 24 15.17 27.08 11.06
C ALA A 24 16.45 27.63 11.71
N ALA A 25 16.33 28.39 12.80
CA ALA A 25 17.47 28.96 13.52
C ALA A 25 18.05 28.01 14.57
N ASN A 26 17.21 27.27 15.29
CA ASN A 26 17.58 26.55 16.52
C ASN A 26 17.43 25.03 16.42
N GLY A 27 16.81 24.53 15.36
CA GLY A 27 16.38 23.13 15.24
C GLY A 27 15.07 22.85 15.98
N CYS A 28 14.61 21.60 15.90
CA CYS A 28 13.39 21.14 16.53
C CYS A 28 13.60 19.71 17.08
N ALA A 29 13.30 19.51 18.35
CA ALA A 29 13.27 18.18 18.94
C ALA A 29 12.10 17.37 18.38
N ARG A 30 12.20 16.05 18.47
CA ARG A 30 11.09 15.16 18.14
C ARG A 30 9.99 15.27 19.20
N SER A 31 8.76 15.24 18.74
CA SER A 31 7.61 15.08 19.62
C SER A 31 7.45 13.60 20.05
N THR A 32 6.52 13.34 20.94
CA THR A 32 6.05 11.98 21.19
C THR A 32 5.26 11.46 20.01
N VAL A 33 5.11 10.14 19.94
CA VAL A 33 4.22 9.49 18.94
C VAL A 33 2.78 9.97 19.10
N GLN A 34 2.31 10.12 20.35
CA GLN A 34 0.96 10.62 20.61
C GLN A 34 0.75 12.04 20.11
N GLU A 35 1.65 12.96 20.42
CA GLU A 35 1.58 14.34 19.93
C GLU A 35 1.58 14.41 18.40
N THR A 36 2.37 13.53 17.74
CA THR A 36 2.37 13.44 16.27
C THR A 36 1.00 13.03 15.74
N TYR A 37 0.38 12.00 16.33
CA TYR A 37 -0.97 11.57 15.92
C TYR A 37 -2.04 12.61 16.24
N ASP A 38 -1.96 13.27 17.40
CA ASP A 38 -2.89 14.34 17.76
C ASP A 38 -2.83 15.51 16.76
N PHE A 39 -1.61 15.87 16.32
CA PHE A 39 -1.41 16.87 15.29
C PHE A 39 -2.03 16.46 13.94
N ILE A 40 -1.76 15.23 13.49
CA ILE A 40 -2.35 14.69 12.25
C ILE A 40 -3.88 14.67 12.32
N LEU A 41 -4.43 14.24 13.45
CA LEU A 41 -5.88 14.18 13.64
C LEU A 41 -6.52 15.57 13.71
N ALA A 42 -5.85 16.57 14.31
CA ALA A 42 -6.31 17.93 14.32
C ALA A 42 -6.44 18.52 12.90
N ASP A 43 -5.44 18.28 12.06
CA ASP A 43 -5.45 18.71 10.65
C ASP A 43 -6.55 18.01 9.85
N LEU A 44 -6.69 16.70 10.01
CA LEU A 44 -7.73 15.93 9.33
C LEU A 44 -9.15 16.31 9.79
N ASN A 45 -9.33 16.58 11.07
CA ASN A 45 -10.60 17.07 11.61
C ASN A 45 -10.97 18.43 10.98
N LYS A 46 -9.99 19.32 10.87
CA LYS A 46 -10.19 20.64 10.25
C LYS A 46 -10.46 20.50 8.75
N ALA A 47 -9.76 19.63 8.06
CA ALA A 47 -10.01 19.34 6.64
C ALA A 47 -11.44 18.82 6.41
N ILE A 48 -11.90 17.87 7.23
CA ILE A 48 -13.25 17.32 7.14
C ILE A 48 -14.31 18.38 7.43
N GLU A 49 -14.10 19.23 8.45
CA GLU A 49 -14.97 20.36 8.75
C GLU A 49 -15.14 21.28 7.53
N LEU A 50 -14.02 21.72 6.93
CA LEU A 50 -14.00 22.61 5.78
C LEU A 50 -14.63 21.96 4.52
N LEU A 51 -14.29 20.70 4.26
CA LEU A 51 -14.83 19.95 3.13
C LEU A 51 -16.32 19.64 3.29
N THR A 52 -16.81 19.53 4.51
CA THR A 52 -18.25 19.38 4.79
C THR A 52 -19.02 20.67 4.57
N ALA A 53 -18.40 21.83 4.87
CA ALA A 53 -19.02 23.13 4.73
C ALA A 53 -19.01 23.68 3.29
N THR A 54 -18.13 23.17 2.41
CA THR A 54 -18.02 23.64 1.04
C THR A 54 -19.06 23.02 0.12
N THR A 55 -19.57 23.83 -0.82
CA THR A 55 -20.38 23.35 -1.95
C THR A 55 -19.56 23.18 -3.21
N LYS A 56 -18.26 23.51 -3.17
CA LYS A 56 -17.38 23.34 -4.33
C LYS A 56 -17.01 21.86 -4.45
N GLU A 57 -17.33 21.27 -5.59
CA GLU A 57 -16.84 19.95 -5.97
C GLU A 57 -15.36 20.03 -6.35
N ARG A 58 -14.61 18.96 -6.14
CA ARG A 58 -13.23 18.86 -6.62
C ARG A 58 -13.20 18.79 -8.15
N ASP A 59 -12.18 19.37 -8.75
CA ASP A 59 -12.05 19.39 -10.21
C ASP A 59 -11.75 17.97 -10.76
N ASP A 60 -10.96 17.17 -10.04
CA ASP A 60 -10.63 15.79 -10.36
C ASP A 60 -10.05 15.03 -9.15
N LYS A 61 -9.64 13.77 -9.35
CA LYS A 61 -9.12 12.89 -8.28
C LYS A 61 -7.70 13.20 -7.81
N ARG A 62 -7.04 14.23 -8.33
CA ARG A 62 -5.77 14.75 -7.77
C ARG A 62 -5.98 15.49 -6.45
N TYR A 63 -7.15 16.03 -6.25
CA TYR A 63 -7.50 16.83 -5.07
C TYR A 63 -8.19 15.97 -4.01
N VAL A 64 -7.93 16.31 -2.75
CA VAL A 64 -8.58 15.66 -1.62
C VAL A 64 -10.03 16.12 -1.54
N SER A 65 -10.96 15.16 -1.54
CA SER A 65 -12.38 15.34 -1.29
C SER A 65 -12.77 14.83 0.09
N LEU A 66 -14.01 15.01 0.47
CA LEU A 66 -14.50 14.61 1.80
C LEU A 66 -14.35 13.11 2.05
N ASP A 67 -14.64 12.26 1.06
CA ASP A 67 -14.45 10.82 1.13
C ASP A 67 -12.99 10.42 1.29
N VAL A 68 -12.07 11.10 0.59
CA VAL A 68 -10.62 10.91 0.73
C VAL A 68 -10.13 11.34 2.12
N ALA A 69 -10.61 12.47 2.64
CA ALA A 69 -10.25 12.94 3.98
C ALA A 69 -10.68 11.95 5.07
N TYR A 70 -11.90 11.40 4.97
CA TYR A 70 -12.33 10.29 5.83
C TYR A 70 -11.46 9.05 5.65
N GLY A 71 -11.13 8.69 4.41
CA GLY A 71 -10.25 7.54 4.11
C GLY A 71 -8.85 7.68 4.72
N ILE A 72 -8.25 8.87 4.65
CA ILE A 72 -6.94 9.15 5.28
C ILE A 72 -7.07 9.03 6.81
N ARG A 73 -8.12 9.58 7.42
CA ARG A 73 -8.32 9.50 8.87
C ARG A 73 -8.62 8.07 9.33
N ALA A 74 -9.33 7.28 8.52
CA ALA A 74 -9.52 5.85 8.76
C ALA A 74 -8.18 5.08 8.79
N ARG A 75 -7.23 5.39 7.86
CA ARG A 75 -5.87 4.83 7.91
C ARG A 75 -5.13 5.18 9.19
N VAL A 76 -5.24 6.44 9.63
CA VAL A 76 -4.62 6.91 10.87
C VAL A 76 -5.19 6.18 12.08
N TYR A 77 -6.51 6.12 12.22
CA TYR A 77 -7.15 5.39 13.32
C TYR A 77 -6.84 3.89 13.30
N LEU A 78 -6.76 3.28 12.11
CA LEU A 78 -6.35 1.89 11.98
C LEU A 78 -4.92 1.65 12.48
N ALA A 79 -3.99 2.56 12.14
CA ALA A 79 -2.61 2.52 12.63
C ALA A 79 -2.51 2.73 14.14
N MET A 80 -3.39 3.54 14.72
CA MET A 80 -3.51 3.76 16.17
C MET A 80 -4.25 2.63 16.90
N HIS A 81 -4.77 1.62 16.20
CA HIS A 81 -5.66 0.58 16.73
C HIS A 81 -6.96 1.13 17.34
N ASN A 82 -7.36 2.33 16.92
CA ASN A 82 -8.66 2.89 17.28
C ASN A 82 -9.72 2.39 16.28
N TYR A 83 -10.08 1.12 16.41
CA TYR A 83 -10.94 0.44 15.43
C TYR A 83 -12.35 1.02 15.35
N ALA A 84 -12.90 1.53 16.47
CA ALA A 84 -14.21 2.15 16.45
C ALA A 84 -14.28 3.40 15.57
N GLU A 85 -13.29 4.29 15.67
CA GLU A 85 -13.22 5.48 14.82
C GLU A 85 -12.79 5.13 13.39
N ALA A 86 -11.91 4.13 13.21
CA ALA A 86 -11.53 3.63 11.88
C ALA A 86 -12.76 3.07 11.12
N LEU A 87 -13.66 2.34 11.82
CA LEU A 87 -14.90 1.84 11.24
C LEU A 87 -15.81 2.97 10.78
N LYS A 88 -16.05 3.93 11.68
CA LYS A 88 -16.90 5.09 11.42
C LYS A 88 -16.42 5.90 10.21
N ASP A 89 -15.13 6.14 10.12
CA ASP A 89 -14.54 6.89 9.00
C ASP A 89 -14.53 6.09 7.68
N ALA A 90 -14.25 4.78 7.73
CA ALA A 90 -14.35 3.94 6.55
C ALA A 90 -15.79 3.89 6.00
N GLU A 91 -16.79 3.80 6.89
CA GLU A 91 -18.20 3.86 6.49
C GLU A 91 -18.59 5.25 5.96
N ALA A 92 -18.09 6.33 6.55
CA ALA A 92 -18.31 7.68 6.06
C ALA A 92 -17.67 7.88 4.66
N ALA A 93 -16.45 7.39 4.45
CA ALA A 93 -15.80 7.41 3.16
C ALA A 93 -16.62 6.65 2.09
N LEU A 94 -17.06 5.43 2.40
CA LEU A 94 -17.91 4.62 1.51
C LEU A 94 -19.26 5.28 1.22
N ALA A 95 -19.83 6.01 2.17
CA ALA A 95 -21.11 6.71 1.97
C ALA A 95 -20.98 7.99 1.13
N LYS A 96 -19.80 8.58 1.03
CA LYS A 96 -19.55 9.84 0.33
C LYS A 96 -18.90 9.64 -1.05
N THR A 97 -18.17 8.55 -1.24
CA THR A 97 -17.49 8.29 -2.50
C THR A 97 -18.43 7.85 -3.61
N THR A 98 -18.12 8.24 -4.84
CA THR A 98 -18.69 7.67 -6.05
C THR A 98 -17.87 6.50 -6.60
N ALA A 99 -16.71 6.24 -6.02
CA ALA A 99 -15.85 5.15 -6.45
C ALA A 99 -16.47 3.79 -6.14
N THR A 100 -16.29 2.85 -7.06
CA THR A 100 -16.73 1.47 -6.94
C THR A 100 -15.53 0.54 -7.12
N PRO A 101 -15.46 -0.59 -6.40
CA PRO A 101 -14.34 -1.52 -6.57
C PRO A 101 -14.18 -1.94 -8.03
N TYR A 102 -12.95 -2.12 -8.47
CA TYR A 102 -12.70 -2.77 -9.76
C TYR A 102 -13.48 -4.09 -9.86
N SER A 103 -14.19 -4.26 -10.95
CA SER A 103 -14.81 -5.55 -11.27
C SER A 103 -13.73 -6.61 -11.52
N ARG A 104 -14.12 -7.89 -11.49
CA ARG A 104 -13.22 -8.98 -11.86
C ARG A 104 -12.72 -8.85 -13.29
N ALA A 105 -13.56 -8.37 -14.21
CA ALA A 105 -13.18 -8.14 -15.60
C ALA A 105 -12.10 -7.05 -15.72
N ASP A 106 -12.22 -5.96 -14.96
CA ASP A 106 -11.23 -4.86 -14.99
C ASP A 106 -9.86 -5.34 -14.53
N VAL A 107 -9.80 -6.20 -13.54
CA VAL A 107 -8.53 -6.70 -12.98
C VAL A 107 -8.06 -8.02 -13.59
N SER A 108 -8.79 -8.57 -14.56
CA SER A 108 -8.38 -9.72 -15.39
C SER A 108 -7.45 -9.34 -16.55
N LYS A 109 -6.94 -8.13 -16.54
CA LYS A 109 -5.98 -7.59 -17.50
C LYS A 109 -5.05 -6.63 -16.77
N PRO A 110 -3.91 -6.25 -17.36
CA PRO A 110 -3.07 -5.20 -16.82
C PRO A 110 -3.87 -3.89 -16.69
N SER A 111 -3.87 -3.29 -15.49
CA SER A 111 -4.72 -2.15 -15.13
C SER A 111 -3.96 -1.21 -14.19
N PHE A 112 -4.64 -0.46 -13.33
CA PHE A 112 -4.06 0.34 -12.25
C PHE A 112 -3.12 1.46 -12.72
N ILE A 113 -3.46 2.13 -13.82
CA ILE A 113 -2.63 3.16 -14.43
C ILE A 113 -3.38 4.46 -14.74
N ASN A 114 -4.67 4.52 -14.48
CA ASN A 114 -5.51 5.66 -14.88
C ASN A 114 -6.28 6.21 -13.66
N ILE A 115 -6.06 7.47 -13.34
CA ILE A 115 -6.75 8.17 -12.24
C ILE A 115 -8.27 8.23 -12.43
N GLU A 116 -8.75 8.15 -13.67
CA GLU A 116 -10.18 8.14 -13.98
C GLU A 116 -10.86 6.78 -13.73
N ASP A 117 -10.09 5.72 -13.45
CA ASP A 117 -10.66 4.41 -13.14
C ASP A 117 -11.62 4.50 -11.95
N ASN A 118 -12.72 3.75 -12.03
CA ASN A 118 -13.82 3.82 -11.06
C ASN A 118 -13.40 3.52 -9.61
N SER A 119 -12.37 2.70 -9.43
CA SER A 119 -11.91 2.30 -8.09
C SER A 119 -11.09 3.38 -7.37
N TRP A 120 -10.52 4.33 -8.10
CA TRP A 120 -9.64 5.33 -7.51
C TRP A 120 -10.43 6.43 -6.81
N MET A 121 -10.10 6.67 -5.57
CA MET A 121 -10.57 7.81 -4.78
C MET A 121 -9.60 8.97 -4.88
N TRP A 122 -8.28 8.69 -4.95
CA TRP A 122 -7.22 9.69 -4.98
C TRP A 122 -5.98 9.15 -5.68
N GLY A 123 -5.32 10.01 -6.47
CA GLY A 123 -4.14 9.63 -7.22
C GLY A 123 -3.28 10.82 -7.65
N ILE A 124 -2.14 10.51 -8.25
CA ILE A 124 -1.27 11.49 -8.90
C ILE A 124 -1.43 11.31 -10.41
N LEU A 125 -1.84 12.37 -11.08
CA LEU A 125 -1.88 12.41 -12.55
C LEU A 125 -0.47 12.65 -13.08
N ILE A 126 -0.04 11.78 -13.96
CA ILE A 126 1.24 11.89 -14.69
C ILE A 126 0.93 12.09 -16.18
N THR A 127 1.44 13.16 -16.74
CA THR A 127 1.25 13.50 -18.15
C THR A 127 2.52 13.29 -18.96
N GLU A 128 2.42 13.23 -20.26
CA GLU A 128 3.59 13.13 -21.16
C GLU A 128 4.51 14.35 -21.09
N GLN A 129 4.02 15.49 -20.62
CA GLN A 129 4.78 16.71 -20.40
C GLN A 129 5.63 16.66 -19.12
N ASP A 130 5.34 15.74 -18.21
CA ASP A 130 6.13 15.58 -17.00
C ASP A 130 7.50 14.97 -17.33
N ARG A 131 8.57 15.67 -16.99
CA ARG A 131 9.93 15.26 -17.32
C ARG A 131 10.29 13.84 -16.85
N VAL A 132 9.67 13.40 -15.75
CA VAL A 132 9.91 12.06 -15.20
C VAL A 132 9.32 10.94 -16.06
N SER A 133 8.37 11.23 -16.94
CA SER A 133 7.70 10.21 -17.78
C SER A 133 8.66 9.49 -18.73
N THR A 134 9.71 10.16 -19.18
CA THR A 134 10.70 9.63 -20.13
C THR A 134 12.09 9.39 -19.53
N THR A 135 12.29 9.64 -18.23
CA THR A 135 13.61 9.49 -17.59
C THR A 135 14.01 8.04 -17.28
N GLY A 136 13.16 7.08 -17.56
CA GLY A 136 13.46 5.65 -17.51
C GLY A 136 13.67 5.06 -16.12
N ILE A 137 14.36 5.73 -15.20
CA ILE A 137 14.75 5.20 -13.89
C ILE A 137 14.29 6.05 -12.70
N CYS A 138 13.62 7.18 -12.92
CA CYS A 138 13.34 8.16 -11.88
C CYS A 138 11.86 8.27 -11.53
N ASN A 139 11.03 7.31 -11.93
CA ASN A 139 9.59 7.34 -11.70
C ASN A 139 9.04 6.00 -11.22
N PHE A 140 7.89 6.03 -10.55
CA PHE A 140 7.24 4.84 -10.03
C PHE A 140 6.85 3.83 -11.12
N PRO A 141 6.21 4.22 -12.25
CA PRO A 141 5.88 3.29 -13.32
C PRO A 141 7.08 2.53 -13.87
N SER A 142 8.23 3.20 -14.03
CA SER A 142 9.48 2.54 -14.46
C SER A 142 9.99 1.51 -13.46
N HIS A 143 9.87 1.79 -12.16
CA HIS A 143 10.31 0.89 -11.10
C HIS A 143 9.36 -0.28 -10.86
N MET A 144 8.08 -0.12 -11.15
CA MET A 144 7.05 -1.13 -10.89
C MET A 144 6.60 -1.85 -12.16
N GLY A 145 6.53 -1.16 -13.29
CA GLY A 145 6.02 -1.71 -14.53
C GLY A 145 6.91 -2.80 -15.12
N SER A 146 6.32 -3.94 -15.45
CA SER A 146 7.01 -5.03 -16.14
C SER A 146 6.73 -5.04 -17.65
N LEU A 147 5.70 -4.34 -18.08
CA LEU A 147 5.19 -4.33 -19.45
C LEU A 147 5.62 -3.10 -20.26
N ASN A 148 6.27 -2.12 -19.61
CA ASN A 148 6.90 -0.95 -20.23
C ASN A 148 8.41 -1.18 -20.40
N TYR A 149 9.11 -0.22 -20.99
CA TYR A 149 10.55 -0.13 -20.94
C TYR A 149 10.95 0.79 -19.77
N GLY A 150 11.55 0.20 -18.74
CA GLY A 150 11.95 0.93 -17.54
C GLY A 150 12.88 0.09 -16.67
N TYR A 151 13.20 0.59 -15.48
CA TYR A 151 14.13 -0.06 -14.56
C TYR A 151 13.74 -1.51 -14.23
N ALA A 152 12.45 -1.76 -13.99
CA ALA A 152 11.97 -3.11 -13.69
C ALA A 152 12.20 -4.07 -14.87
N SER A 153 11.80 -3.70 -16.08
CA SER A 153 11.82 -4.57 -17.25
C SER A 153 13.21 -4.78 -17.88
N VAL A 154 14.23 -4.00 -17.46
CA VAL A 154 15.62 -4.20 -17.90
C VAL A 154 16.48 -5.00 -16.91
N GLY A 155 15.85 -5.64 -15.92
CA GLY A 155 16.53 -6.54 -14.99
C GLY A 155 16.17 -6.41 -13.53
N GLY A 156 15.51 -5.32 -13.14
CA GLY A 156 15.05 -5.07 -11.78
C GLY A 156 13.64 -5.62 -11.50
N TRP A 157 13.29 -6.77 -12.06
CA TRP A 157 11.94 -7.34 -12.02
C TRP A 157 11.33 -7.37 -10.62
N ARG A 158 10.08 -6.89 -10.51
CA ARG A 158 9.30 -6.99 -9.27
C ARG A 158 8.50 -8.28 -9.29
N ARG A 159 8.73 -9.13 -8.29
CA ARG A 159 8.19 -10.49 -8.24
C ARG A 159 7.46 -10.72 -6.92
N ILE A 160 6.37 -11.45 -6.99
CA ILE A 160 5.74 -12.00 -5.79
C ILE A 160 6.60 -13.17 -5.26
N SER A 161 6.59 -13.37 -3.95
CA SER A 161 7.17 -14.60 -3.36
C SER A 161 6.46 -15.84 -3.92
N PRO A 162 7.19 -16.90 -4.34
CA PRO A 162 6.59 -18.18 -4.72
C PRO A 162 5.65 -18.73 -3.66
N LYS A 163 5.97 -18.58 -2.38
CA LYS A 163 5.11 -19.00 -1.26
C LYS A 163 3.78 -18.26 -1.28
N LEU A 164 3.81 -16.92 -1.31
CA LEU A 164 2.58 -16.13 -1.36
C LEU A 164 1.77 -16.42 -2.64
N TYR A 165 2.44 -16.60 -3.78
CA TYR A 165 1.78 -16.99 -5.02
C TYR A 165 1.06 -18.33 -4.92
N SER A 166 1.66 -19.31 -4.26
CA SER A 166 1.05 -20.66 -4.09
C SER A 166 -0.20 -20.62 -3.21
N GLU A 167 -0.30 -19.68 -2.29
CA GLU A 167 -1.45 -19.46 -1.42
C GLU A 167 -2.66 -18.86 -2.15
N ILE A 168 -2.47 -18.26 -3.35
CA ILE A 168 -3.57 -17.67 -4.11
C ILE A 168 -4.35 -18.79 -4.81
N PRO A 169 -5.65 -18.95 -4.55
CA PRO A 169 -6.50 -19.93 -5.24
C PRO A 169 -6.53 -19.70 -6.75
N ALA A 170 -6.74 -20.75 -7.52
CA ALA A 170 -6.88 -20.64 -8.99
C ALA A 170 -8.13 -19.84 -9.41
N SER A 171 -9.15 -19.79 -8.56
CA SER A 171 -10.38 -19.03 -8.75
C SER A 171 -10.21 -17.53 -8.48
N ASP A 172 -9.14 -17.13 -7.79
CA ASP A 172 -8.84 -15.74 -7.50
C ASP A 172 -8.18 -15.06 -8.70
N VAL A 173 -8.85 -14.04 -9.24
CA VAL A 173 -8.38 -13.30 -10.42
C VAL A 173 -7.00 -12.65 -10.20
N ARG A 174 -6.63 -12.35 -8.97
CA ARG A 174 -5.34 -11.75 -8.61
C ARG A 174 -4.16 -12.68 -8.83
N LYS A 175 -4.38 -13.99 -8.93
CA LYS A 175 -3.33 -14.94 -9.32
C LYS A 175 -2.74 -14.58 -10.68
N GLY A 176 -3.58 -14.13 -11.59
CA GLY A 176 -3.16 -13.63 -12.91
C GLY A 176 -2.44 -12.29 -12.91
N TRP A 177 -2.30 -11.59 -11.78
CA TRP A 177 -1.44 -10.40 -11.67
C TRP A 177 0.05 -10.74 -11.68
N PHE A 178 0.37 -12.02 -11.71
CA PHE A 178 1.74 -12.52 -11.71
C PHE A 178 1.91 -13.61 -12.75
N LEU A 179 3.10 -13.69 -13.31
CA LEU A 179 3.47 -14.85 -14.13
C LEU A 179 3.53 -16.09 -13.24
N ASN A 180 3.09 -17.23 -13.75
CA ASN A 180 3.26 -18.51 -13.09
C ASN A 180 4.71 -19.03 -13.20
N GLY A 181 4.97 -20.25 -12.73
CA GLY A 181 6.29 -20.91 -12.84
C GLY A 181 6.82 -21.09 -14.26
N GLU A 182 5.93 -21.07 -15.25
CA GLU A 182 6.24 -21.22 -16.68
C GLU A 182 6.37 -19.87 -17.42
N GLY A 183 6.24 -18.76 -16.69
CA GLY A 183 6.34 -17.41 -17.27
C GLY A 183 5.07 -16.95 -18.01
N VAL A 184 3.91 -17.51 -17.67
CA VAL A 184 2.63 -17.20 -18.31
C VAL A 184 1.63 -16.62 -17.28
N SER A 185 0.77 -15.72 -17.72
CA SER A 185 -0.36 -15.24 -16.91
C SER A 185 -1.67 -15.29 -17.70
N ALA A 186 -2.73 -15.76 -17.03
CA ALA A 186 -4.08 -15.81 -17.60
C ALA A 186 -4.66 -14.39 -17.86
N ASN A 187 -4.11 -13.36 -17.22
CA ASN A 187 -4.58 -11.98 -17.35
C ASN A 187 -3.86 -11.20 -18.46
N LEU A 188 -2.87 -11.80 -19.13
CA LEU A 188 -2.16 -11.12 -20.20
C LEU A 188 -2.86 -11.32 -21.57
N PRO A 189 -3.12 -10.25 -22.31
CA PRO A 189 -3.42 -10.37 -23.73
C PRO A 189 -2.22 -10.95 -24.50
N ALA A 190 -2.46 -11.63 -25.62
CA ALA A 190 -1.44 -12.34 -26.37
C ALA A 190 -0.22 -11.48 -26.74
N ALA A 191 -0.43 -10.23 -27.11
CA ALA A 191 0.65 -9.29 -27.44
C ALA A 191 1.54 -8.96 -26.21
N ALA A 192 0.93 -8.75 -25.05
CA ALA A 192 1.66 -8.52 -23.81
C ALA A 192 2.43 -9.76 -23.35
N GLN A 193 1.82 -10.96 -23.50
CA GLN A 193 2.51 -12.23 -23.21
C GLN A 193 3.70 -12.43 -24.14
N THR A 194 3.56 -12.12 -25.42
CA THR A 194 4.68 -12.18 -26.38
C THR A 194 5.80 -11.22 -25.99
N TYR A 195 5.48 -10.00 -25.62
CA TYR A 195 6.44 -9.01 -25.15
C TYR A 195 7.22 -9.50 -23.92
N ILE A 196 6.52 -9.90 -22.86
CA ILE A 196 7.14 -10.29 -21.59
C ILE A 196 7.99 -11.56 -21.72
N THR A 197 7.55 -12.51 -22.57
CA THR A 197 8.32 -13.71 -22.92
C THR A 197 9.59 -13.35 -23.69
N GLY A 198 9.51 -12.44 -24.66
CA GLY A 198 10.67 -11.93 -25.40
C GLY A 198 11.71 -11.24 -24.52
N LYS A 199 11.26 -10.61 -23.43
CA LYS A 199 12.12 -10.00 -22.40
C LYS A 199 12.73 -11.03 -21.43
N LYS A 200 12.33 -12.30 -21.49
CA LYS A 200 12.77 -13.36 -20.60
C LYS A 200 12.51 -13.03 -19.12
N ALA A 201 11.36 -12.43 -18.84
CA ALA A 201 10.98 -12.09 -17.47
C ALA A 201 10.94 -13.38 -16.63
N PRO A 202 11.50 -13.37 -15.42
CA PRO A 202 11.50 -14.55 -14.56
C PRO A 202 10.09 -14.89 -14.09
N ALA A 203 9.88 -16.15 -13.69
CA ALA A 203 8.64 -16.61 -13.05
C ALA A 203 8.25 -15.70 -11.88
N TYR A 204 6.97 -15.58 -11.63
CA TYR A 204 6.36 -14.77 -10.57
C TYR A 204 6.52 -13.24 -10.74
N THR A 205 7.01 -12.78 -11.89
CA THR A 205 7.05 -11.35 -12.20
C THR A 205 5.63 -10.78 -12.24
N GLN A 206 5.45 -9.62 -11.62
CA GLN A 206 4.17 -8.94 -11.63
C GLN A 206 3.82 -8.39 -13.01
N VAL A 207 2.57 -8.51 -13.38
CA VAL A 207 1.96 -7.97 -14.60
C VAL A 207 0.62 -7.27 -14.30
N LYS A 208 0.47 -6.83 -13.05
CA LYS A 208 -0.68 -6.11 -12.53
C LYS A 208 -0.87 -4.75 -13.21
N TYR A 209 0.25 -4.00 -13.34
CA TYR A 209 0.22 -2.65 -13.87
C TYR A 209 0.27 -2.66 -15.40
N GLY A 210 -0.67 -1.93 -15.99
CA GLY A 210 -0.73 -1.70 -17.43
C GLY A 210 0.34 -0.75 -17.93
N VAL A 211 0.21 -0.39 -19.18
CA VAL A 211 1.08 0.58 -19.86
C VAL A 211 0.21 1.59 -20.61
N LEU A 212 0.76 2.76 -20.87
CA LEU A 212 0.07 3.81 -21.61
C LEU A 212 -0.42 3.30 -22.98
N ASN A 213 -1.71 3.43 -23.22
CA ASN A 213 -2.38 3.06 -24.49
C ASN A 213 -2.11 1.61 -24.95
N ASP A 214 -1.89 0.67 -24.02
CA ASP A 214 -1.55 -0.73 -24.31
C ASP A 214 -0.32 -0.88 -25.22
N GLN A 215 0.61 0.09 -25.22
CA GLN A 215 1.85 0.05 -26.00
C GLN A 215 2.92 -0.74 -25.24
N TRP A 216 2.88 -2.06 -25.36
CA TRP A 216 3.82 -2.96 -24.69
C TRP A 216 5.26 -2.64 -25.02
N GLY A 217 6.05 -2.35 -24.01
CA GLY A 217 7.46 -1.96 -24.15
C GLY A 217 7.70 -0.48 -24.42
N THR A 218 6.69 0.36 -24.30
CA THR A 218 6.86 1.81 -24.39
C THR A 218 7.85 2.32 -23.33
N ASP A 219 8.67 3.30 -23.70
CA ASP A 219 9.52 4.07 -22.78
C ASP A 219 8.81 5.30 -22.21
N ASN A 220 7.60 5.57 -22.69
CA ASN A 220 6.73 6.58 -22.11
C ASN A 220 6.01 6.02 -20.87
N ASN A 221 6.42 6.50 -19.70
CA ASN A 221 5.90 6.07 -18.41
C ASN A 221 4.86 7.07 -17.83
N ALA A 222 4.12 7.76 -18.70
CA ALA A 222 3.04 8.67 -18.31
C ALA A 222 1.79 7.89 -17.88
N THR A 223 1.91 7.10 -16.82
CA THR A 223 0.81 6.41 -16.15
C THR A 223 0.65 6.94 -14.74
N ASP A 224 -0.58 7.02 -14.28
CA ASP A 224 -0.93 7.64 -13.01
C ASP A 224 -0.54 6.78 -11.81
N ILE A 225 -0.44 7.39 -10.64
CA ILE A 225 -0.02 6.72 -9.40
C ILE A 225 -1.15 6.70 -8.40
N ILE A 226 -1.51 5.52 -7.93
CA ILE A 226 -2.57 5.29 -6.93
C ILE A 226 -2.11 5.81 -5.57
N LEU A 227 -2.97 6.61 -4.91
CA LEU A 227 -2.81 6.98 -3.50
C LEU A 227 -3.90 6.37 -2.62
N MET A 228 -5.11 6.20 -3.16
CA MET A 228 -6.22 5.59 -2.43
C MET A 228 -7.23 4.95 -3.40
N ARG A 229 -7.65 3.74 -3.08
CA ARG A 229 -8.72 3.02 -3.79
C ARG A 229 -9.83 2.64 -2.80
N VAL A 230 -11.05 2.55 -3.32
CA VAL A 230 -12.22 2.24 -2.48
C VAL A 230 -12.17 0.84 -1.84
N GLU A 231 -11.47 -0.10 -2.44
CA GLU A 231 -11.24 -1.45 -1.88
C GLU A 231 -10.59 -1.38 -0.49
N GLU A 232 -9.77 -0.36 -0.25
CA GLU A 232 -9.16 -0.19 1.06
C GLU A 232 -10.21 0.10 2.15
N MET A 233 -11.21 0.88 1.82
CA MET A 233 -12.29 1.19 2.77
C MET A 233 -13.09 -0.05 3.15
N TYR A 234 -13.35 -0.97 2.21
CA TYR A 234 -13.98 -2.26 2.51
C TYR A 234 -13.12 -3.12 3.45
N LEU A 235 -11.80 -3.17 3.23
CA LEU A 235 -10.89 -3.97 4.05
C LEU A 235 -10.65 -3.33 5.42
N ILE A 236 -10.59 -2.00 5.54
CA ILE A 236 -10.58 -1.32 6.85
C ILE A 236 -11.88 -1.58 7.59
N LYS A 237 -13.03 -1.46 6.92
CA LYS A 237 -14.34 -1.72 7.51
C LYS A 237 -14.42 -3.14 8.08
N ALA A 238 -14.02 -4.15 7.30
CA ALA A 238 -14.07 -5.55 7.75
C ALA A 238 -13.21 -5.81 8.99
N GLU A 239 -11.98 -5.30 9.00
CA GLU A 239 -11.07 -5.42 10.14
C GLU A 239 -11.63 -4.68 11.35
N ALA A 240 -12.03 -3.43 11.18
CA ALA A 240 -12.48 -2.58 12.25
C ALA A 240 -13.80 -3.08 12.88
N GLN A 241 -14.74 -3.64 12.10
CA GLN A 241 -15.93 -4.29 12.61
C GLN A 241 -15.58 -5.44 13.56
N ALA A 242 -14.71 -6.35 13.13
CA ALA A 242 -14.33 -7.49 13.93
C ALA A 242 -13.62 -7.07 15.23
N MET A 243 -12.63 -6.17 15.12
CA MET A 243 -11.83 -5.69 16.23
C MET A 243 -12.60 -4.79 17.21
N SER A 244 -13.76 -4.26 16.79
CA SER A 244 -14.70 -3.54 17.64
C SER A 244 -15.79 -4.44 18.24
N GLY A 245 -15.65 -5.77 18.14
CA GLY A 245 -16.56 -6.76 18.73
C GLY A 245 -17.65 -7.30 17.80
N ASN A 246 -17.77 -6.79 16.57
CA ASN A 246 -18.72 -7.31 15.58
C ASN A 246 -18.01 -8.27 14.60
N VAL A 247 -17.61 -9.45 15.08
CA VAL A 247 -16.89 -10.46 14.31
C VAL A 247 -17.69 -10.91 13.09
N SER A 248 -18.99 -11.19 13.27
CA SER A 248 -19.85 -11.62 12.16
C SER A 248 -20.00 -10.56 11.06
N GLY A 249 -20.07 -9.27 11.45
CA GLY A 249 -20.06 -8.15 10.52
C GLY A 249 -18.77 -8.07 9.72
N GLY A 250 -17.62 -8.21 10.38
CA GLY A 250 -16.32 -8.25 9.73
C GLY A 250 -16.18 -9.39 8.71
N VAL A 251 -16.57 -10.61 9.10
CA VAL A 251 -16.62 -11.78 8.20
C VAL A 251 -17.54 -11.54 7.01
N SER A 252 -18.73 -11.01 7.24
CA SER A 252 -19.70 -10.72 6.19
C SER A 252 -19.18 -9.69 5.18
N THR A 253 -18.59 -8.60 5.67
CA THR A 253 -18.01 -7.55 4.84
C THR A 253 -16.86 -8.11 3.99
N LEU A 254 -15.95 -8.87 4.60
CA LEU A 254 -14.83 -9.48 3.90
C LEU A 254 -15.28 -10.48 2.84
N ASN A 255 -16.19 -11.40 3.18
CA ASN A 255 -16.72 -12.38 2.24
C ASN A 255 -17.42 -11.68 1.07
N SER A 256 -18.29 -10.71 1.33
CA SER A 256 -19.02 -9.99 0.29
C SER A 256 -18.09 -9.28 -0.69
N PHE A 257 -17.05 -8.62 -0.19
CA PHE A 257 -16.07 -7.95 -1.03
C PHE A 257 -15.27 -8.93 -1.88
N VAL A 258 -14.67 -9.97 -1.26
CA VAL A 258 -13.76 -10.86 -1.98
C VAL A 258 -14.53 -11.72 -2.98
N THR A 259 -15.71 -12.23 -2.63
CA THR A 259 -16.52 -13.05 -3.56
C THR A 259 -17.04 -12.25 -4.75
N ALA A 260 -17.44 -11.02 -4.54
CA ALA A 260 -17.95 -10.19 -5.63
C ALA A 260 -16.85 -9.76 -6.61
N TYR A 261 -15.68 -9.41 -6.09
CA TYR A 261 -14.69 -8.67 -6.87
C TYR A 261 -13.37 -9.42 -7.12
N ARG A 262 -13.08 -10.53 -6.42
CA ARG A 262 -11.77 -11.21 -6.55
C ARG A 262 -11.88 -12.71 -6.75
N ASP A 263 -12.47 -13.42 -5.82
CA ASP A 263 -12.58 -14.89 -5.83
C ASP A 263 -14.01 -15.32 -5.46
N PRO A 264 -14.82 -15.82 -6.44
CA PRO A 264 -16.20 -16.19 -6.18
C PRO A 264 -16.36 -17.38 -5.23
N SER A 265 -15.27 -18.13 -4.96
CA SER A 265 -15.26 -19.26 -4.04
C SER A 265 -14.72 -18.92 -2.65
N TYR A 266 -14.35 -17.65 -2.42
CA TYR A 266 -13.77 -17.22 -1.15
C TYR A 266 -14.75 -17.39 0.02
N GLN A 267 -14.24 -17.92 1.12
CA GLN A 267 -14.99 -18.07 2.35
C GLN A 267 -14.08 -17.87 3.57
N CYS A 268 -14.27 -16.78 4.28
CA CYS A 268 -13.72 -16.58 5.61
C CYS A 268 -14.65 -17.22 6.62
N THR A 269 -14.12 -18.12 7.45
CA THR A 269 -14.84 -18.83 8.52
C THR A 269 -14.33 -18.46 9.90
N ALA A 270 -13.62 -17.36 10.02
CA ALA A 270 -13.05 -16.86 11.27
C ALA A 270 -14.14 -16.58 12.30
N THR A 271 -13.87 -16.93 13.56
CA THR A 271 -14.83 -16.79 14.68
C THR A 271 -14.32 -15.87 15.79
N THR A 272 -13.08 -15.38 15.67
CA THR A 272 -12.49 -14.42 16.63
C THR A 272 -12.06 -13.14 15.92
N PRO A 273 -11.98 -12.00 16.62
CA PRO A 273 -11.51 -10.75 16.04
C PRO A 273 -10.13 -10.88 15.38
N GLU A 274 -9.19 -11.53 16.06
CA GLU A 274 -7.81 -11.71 15.58
C GLU A 274 -7.75 -12.59 14.33
N ALA A 275 -8.59 -13.62 14.24
CA ALA A 275 -8.66 -14.47 13.06
C ALA A 275 -9.25 -13.72 11.85
N VAL A 276 -10.23 -12.82 12.06
CA VAL A 276 -10.73 -11.94 11.00
C VAL A 276 -9.65 -10.94 10.58
N GLN A 277 -8.95 -10.33 11.55
CA GLN A 277 -7.84 -9.42 11.27
C GLN A 277 -6.76 -10.10 10.44
N GLU A 278 -6.40 -11.36 10.75
CA GLU A 278 -5.46 -12.15 9.96
C GLU A 278 -5.98 -12.41 8.55
N ALA A 279 -7.26 -12.78 8.40
CA ALA A 279 -7.88 -12.98 7.08
C ALA A 279 -7.88 -11.68 6.25
N VAL A 280 -8.19 -10.53 6.87
CA VAL A 280 -8.07 -9.21 6.21
C VAL A 280 -6.63 -8.91 5.83
N TRP A 281 -5.66 -9.18 6.71
CA TRP A 281 -4.24 -8.99 6.42
C TRP A 281 -3.82 -9.78 5.16
N GLN A 282 -4.22 -11.04 5.04
CA GLN A 282 -3.93 -11.84 3.84
C GLN A 282 -4.54 -11.21 2.59
N GLN A 283 -5.78 -10.72 2.66
CA GLN A 283 -6.41 -10.06 1.54
C GLN A 283 -5.72 -8.74 1.18
N ARG A 284 -5.32 -7.93 2.16
CA ARG A 284 -4.58 -6.67 1.94
C ARG A 284 -3.23 -6.90 1.27
N ARG A 285 -2.48 -7.95 1.66
CA ARG A 285 -1.20 -8.31 1.03
C ARG A 285 -1.32 -8.58 -0.47
N LEU A 286 -2.41 -9.23 -0.87
CA LEU A 286 -2.68 -9.52 -2.28
C LEU A 286 -3.23 -8.28 -3.00
N GLU A 287 -4.23 -7.64 -2.42
CA GLU A 287 -4.94 -6.52 -3.04
C GLU A 287 -4.02 -5.33 -3.33
N PHE A 288 -3.22 -4.94 -2.34
CA PHE A 288 -2.33 -3.78 -2.41
C PHE A 288 -0.88 -4.16 -2.73
N TRP A 289 -0.68 -5.31 -3.36
CA TRP A 289 0.66 -5.70 -3.80
C TRP A 289 1.24 -4.63 -4.73
N GLY A 290 2.42 -4.11 -4.38
CA GLY A 290 3.09 -3.04 -5.14
C GLY A 290 2.58 -1.61 -4.86
N GLU A 291 1.59 -1.41 -3.96
CA GLU A 291 1.02 -0.10 -3.64
C GLU A 291 1.56 0.51 -2.33
N GLY A 292 2.61 -0.07 -1.74
CA GLY A 292 3.31 0.50 -0.56
C GLY A 292 2.64 0.23 0.79
N MET A 293 1.53 -0.50 0.86
CA MET A 293 0.75 -0.67 2.08
C MET A 293 1.32 -1.71 3.07
N ALA A 294 2.05 -2.71 2.56
CA ALA A 294 2.47 -3.86 3.35
C ALA A 294 3.35 -3.50 4.56
N TYR A 295 4.23 -2.50 4.42
CA TYR A 295 5.10 -2.07 5.52
C TYR A 295 4.30 -1.52 6.70
N PHE A 296 3.31 -0.67 6.44
CA PHE A 296 2.44 -0.10 7.47
C PHE A 296 1.63 -1.19 8.18
N ASP A 297 1.14 -2.17 7.44
CA ASP A 297 0.42 -3.31 8.01
C ASP A 297 1.36 -4.22 8.85
N ILE A 298 2.58 -4.48 8.39
CA ILE A 298 3.61 -5.22 9.15
C ILE A 298 3.88 -4.51 10.49
N MET A 299 4.03 -3.19 10.45
CA MET A 299 4.33 -2.41 11.65
C MET A 299 3.16 -2.40 12.63
N ARG A 300 1.96 -2.05 12.18
CA ARG A 300 0.79 -1.95 13.08
C ARG A 300 0.34 -3.31 13.63
N LEU A 301 0.46 -4.38 12.86
CA LEU A 301 0.09 -5.75 13.27
C LEU A 301 1.22 -6.50 13.97
N ASN A 302 2.36 -5.86 14.15
CA ASN A 302 3.53 -6.47 14.75
C ASN A 302 3.94 -7.80 14.07
N LYS A 303 4.06 -7.78 12.76
CA LYS A 303 4.45 -8.95 11.98
C LYS A 303 5.96 -9.02 11.80
N GLY A 304 6.47 -10.24 11.76
CA GLY A 304 7.84 -10.50 11.29
C GLY A 304 7.90 -10.62 9.77
N VAL A 305 9.11 -10.78 9.24
CA VAL A 305 9.37 -11.07 7.83
C VAL A 305 10.16 -12.37 7.73
N ASN A 306 9.64 -13.32 6.98
CA ASN A 306 10.32 -14.58 6.68
C ASN A 306 10.58 -14.64 5.17
N ARG A 307 11.85 -14.75 4.77
CA ARG A 307 12.28 -14.82 3.38
C ARG A 307 12.73 -16.21 2.93
N LEU A 308 12.72 -17.20 3.82
CA LEU A 308 13.07 -18.58 3.49
C LEU A 308 12.13 -19.15 2.44
N GLY A 309 12.69 -19.76 1.39
CA GLY A 309 11.95 -20.34 0.26
C GLY A 309 11.14 -19.31 -0.55
N CYS A 310 11.45 -18.02 -0.44
CA CYS A 310 10.72 -16.94 -1.11
C CYS A 310 11.36 -16.50 -2.43
N GLY A 311 12.44 -17.16 -2.89
CA GLY A 311 13.10 -16.87 -4.15
C GLY A 311 13.96 -15.60 -4.12
N PHE A 312 14.42 -15.17 -2.96
CA PHE A 312 15.39 -14.09 -2.83
C PHE A 312 16.80 -14.56 -3.18
N PRO A 313 17.69 -13.67 -3.65
CA PRO A 313 19.12 -13.97 -3.72
C PRO A 313 19.67 -14.39 -2.35
N THR A 314 20.63 -15.31 -2.31
CA THR A 314 21.20 -15.85 -1.05
C THR A 314 21.69 -14.78 -0.08
N THR A 315 22.17 -13.65 -0.60
CA THR A 315 22.60 -12.48 0.20
C THR A 315 21.44 -11.70 0.83
N ALA A 316 20.21 -11.98 0.43
CA ALA A 316 19.00 -11.29 0.91
C ALA A 316 18.02 -12.24 1.60
N VAL A 317 18.39 -13.50 1.82
CA VAL A 317 17.59 -14.45 2.59
C VAL A 317 17.88 -14.24 4.08
N PHE A 318 16.92 -13.69 4.78
CA PHE A 318 16.97 -13.47 6.24
C PHE A 318 15.56 -13.41 6.82
N ASN A 319 15.47 -13.64 8.12
CA ASN A 319 14.23 -13.45 8.86
C ASN A 319 14.36 -12.25 9.80
N ILE A 320 13.27 -11.53 9.93
CA ILE A 320 13.11 -10.44 10.89
C ILE A 320 11.98 -10.86 11.84
N THR A 321 12.27 -10.94 13.12
CA THR A 321 11.26 -11.26 14.11
C THR A 321 10.26 -10.11 14.27
N ALA A 322 9.06 -10.43 14.72
CA ALA A 322 8.08 -9.41 15.05
C ALA A 322 8.66 -8.45 16.08
N GLY A 323 8.62 -7.16 15.77
CA GLY A 323 9.12 -6.12 16.66
C GLY A 323 10.61 -5.89 16.70
N ASP A 324 11.34 -6.48 15.79
CA ASP A 324 12.76 -6.21 15.65
C ASP A 324 13.01 -4.73 15.35
N PRO A 325 13.95 -4.07 16.06
CA PRO A 325 14.29 -2.67 15.82
C PRO A 325 14.72 -2.35 14.37
N VAL A 326 15.20 -3.34 13.61
CA VAL A 326 15.57 -3.17 12.19
C VAL A 326 14.39 -2.76 11.32
N GLN A 327 13.16 -3.00 11.77
CA GLN A 327 11.95 -2.53 11.09
C GLN A 327 11.72 -1.02 11.22
N ILE A 328 12.46 -0.34 12.08
CA ILE A 328 12.35 1.10 12.29
C ILE A 328 13.47 1.79 11.52
N TYR A 329 13.09 2.64 10.56
CA TYR A 329 14.08 3.39 9.78
C TYR A 329 14.85 4.38 10.65
N SER A 330 16.17 4.44 10.45
CA SER A 330 16.99 5.52 11.00
C SER A 330 16.66 6.83 10.27
N ILE A 331 16.77 7.93 11.00
CA ILE A 331 16.66 9.26 10.41
C ILE A 331 17.94 9.53 9.59
N PRO A 332 17.84 10.09 8.38
CA PRO A 332 19.01 10.37 7.55
C PRO A 332 20.05 11.22 8.29
N ASN A 333 21.32 10.87 8.16
CA ASN A 333 22.40 11.57 8.86
C ASN A 333 22.42 13.09 8.59
N LYS A 334 22.02 13.52 7.39
CA LYS A 334 21.95 14.96 7.09
C LYS A 334 20.96 15.68 7.96
N GLU A 335 19.79 15.08 8.21
CA GLU A 335 18.78 15.68 9.09
C GLU A 335 19.30 15.81 10.51
N VAL A 336 19.99 14.79 11.02
CA VAL A 336 20.60 14.82 12.35
C VAL A 336 21.74 15.86 12.44
N GLN A 337 22.49 16.05 11.35
CA GLN A 337 23.58 17.04 11.30
C GLN A 337 23.08 18.48 11.29
N TYR A 338 21.98 18.74 10.59
CA TYR A 338 21.43 20.10 10.47
C TYR A 338 20.43 20.48 11.56
N ASN A 339 19.92 19.51 12.31
CA ASN A 339 19.03 19.73 13.43
C ASN A 339 19.68 19.22 14.73
N PRO A 340 20.34 20.10 15.52
CA PRO A 340 21.10 19.70 16.70
C PRO A 340 20.25 19.14 17.84
N LEU A 341 18.93 19.31 17.77
CA LEU A 341 17.97 18.81 18.76
C LEU A 341 17.36 17.46 18.35
N LEU A 342 17.74 16.92 17.18
CA LEU A 342 17.16 15.70 16.65
C LEU A 342 17.93 14.46 17.13
N GLU A 343 17.27 13.66 17.95
CA GLU A 343 17.77 12.33 18.34
C GLU A 343 17.39 11.29 17.29
N ASN A 344 18.36 10.49 16.84
CA ASN A 344 18.09 9.42 15.88
C ASN A 344 17.39 8.23 16.56
N ASN A 345 16.70 7.41 15.76
CA ASN A 345 16.30 6.08 16.20
C ASN A 345 17.54 5.20 16.43
N PRO A 346 17.44 4.15 17.29
CA PRO A 346 18.56 3.24 17.49
C PRO A 346 19.11 2.70 16.17
N LEU A 347 20.41 2.84 15.96
CA LEU A 347 21.07 2.25 14.80
C LEU A 347 21.22 0.74 15.04
N VAL A 348 20.71 -0.04 14.13
CA VAL A 348 20.79 -1.49 14.17
C VAL A 348 21.51 -2.02 12.93
N SER A 349 22.22 -3.13 13.09
CA SER A 349 22.86 -3.79 11.97
C SER A 349 21.83 -4.42 11.04
N ALA A 350 22.15 -4.46 9.74
CA ALA A 350 21.34 -5.20 8.79
C ALA A 350 21.24 -6.68 9.20
N PRO A 351 20.10 -7.36 8.94
CA PRO A 351 19.96 -8.77 9.22
C PRO A 351 21.02 -9.59 8.48
N THR A 352 21.59 -10.58 9.16
CA THR A 352 22.58 -11.47 8.56
C THR A 352 21.85 -12.49 7.66
N PRO A 353 22.33 -12.70 6.42
CA PRO A 353 21.82 -13.75 5.55
C PRO A 353 21.97 -15.14 6.20
N ILE A 354 20.95 -15.96 6.00
CA ILE A 354 20.90 -17.36 6.46
C ILE A 354 20.76 -18.29 5.25
N PRO A 355 21.17 -19.58 5.33
CA PRO A 355 20.95 -20.53 4.28
C PRO A 355 19.45 -20.61 3.92
N ASP A 356 19.15 -20.59 2.60
CA ASP A 356 17.78 -20.78 2.10
C ASP A 356 17.50 -22.30 2.07
N VAL A 357 17.24 -22.85 3.24
CA VAL A 357 16.85 -24.26 3.41
C VAL A 357 15.35 -24.31 3.66
N GLU A 358 14.67 -25.14 2.86
CA GLU A 358 13.25 -25.45 3.07
C GLU A 358 13.04 -26.36 4.27
#